data_8d7466751b4be838ccd80943003d036d
#
_entry.id   8d7466751b4be838ccd80943003d036d
#
_cell.length_a   1.000
_cell.length_b   1.000
_cell.length_c   1.000
_cell.angle_alpha   90.00
_cell.angle_beta   90.00
_cell.angle_gamma   90.00
#
_symmetry.space_group_name_H-M   'P 1'
#
loop_
_entity.id
_entity.type
_entity.pdbx_description
1 polymer ?
#
loop_
_entity_poly.entity_id
_entity_poly.type
_entity_poly.pdbx_seq_one_letter_code
_entity_poly.pdbx_strand_id
1 'polypeptide(L)'
;MFKKALFILSLCPSFVVAQSYVVYDFTHNRVLESHAPDSVQPIASVTKLMTANVFLENNRNANCTASITDDDYDYIKGTHTKLPKYTPISCNELLKAMLVHSDNYAAHALSRSAGMSRLQFIQKMNEKARELGMRSTRFSDSSGLSDSNISSAMDLVKLAKYSLNKAQIKNLSNMPSAFIQAGGRSVFVKNTNKLVREEVFDAAIN
;
A
#
# COMPACT_ATOMS: atom_id res chain seq x y z
N MET A 1 -8.49 37.56 53.39
CA MET A 1 -8.13 36.14 53.25
C MET A 1 -8.44 35.70 51.80
N PHE A 2 -7.42 35.73 50.91
CA PHE A 2 -7.58 35.28 49.51
C PHE A 2 -7.18 33.83 49.42
N LYS A 3 -8.13 32.92 49.11
CA LYS A 3 -7.84 31.53 48.80
C LYS A 3 -7.28 31.42 47.39
N LYS A 4 -6.01 31.13 47.24
CA LYS A 4 -5.37 30.74 45.94
C LYS A 4 -5.86 29.38 45.56
N ALA A 5 -6.69 29.27 44.52
CA ALA A 5 -7.00 27.99 43.87
C ALA A 5 -5.82 27.59 42.98
N LEU A 6 -5.17 26.49 43.31
CA LEU A 6 -4.11 25.86 42.50
C LEU A 6 -4.76 24.99 41.44
N PHE A 7 -4.76 25.46 40.17
CA PHE A 7 -5.17 24.65 39.02
C PHE A 7 -3.97 23.77 38.64
N ILE A 8 -4.06 22.48 38.96
CA ILE A 8 -3.13 21.46 38.44
C ILE A 8 -3.65 21.05 37.06
N LEU A 9 -3.02 21.62 36.00
CA LEU A 9 -3.24 21.14 34.64
C LEU A 9 -2.45 19.84 34.46
N SER A 10 -3.14 18.71 34.57
CA SER A 10 -2.54 17.40 34.27
C SER A 10 -2.38 17.30 32.75
N LEU A 11 -1.18 17.61 32.27
CA LEU A 11 -0.74 17.21 30.93
C LEU A 11 -0.49 15.69 30.98
N CYS A 12 -1.52 14.89 30.64
CA CYS A 12 -1.32 13.50 30.24
C CYS A 12 -0.57 13.51 28.91
N PRO A 13 0.69 13.05 28.84
CA PRO A 13 1.32 12.82 27.55
C PRO A 13 0.53 11.71 26.83
N SER A 14 -0.14 12.08 25.76
CA SER A 14 -0.75 11.09 24.86
C SER A 14 0.41 10.36 24.16
N PHE A 15 0.87 9.28 24.75
CA PHE A 15 1.76 8.34 24.07
C PHE A 15 0.93 7.72 22.94
N VAL A 16 1.21 8.12 21.70
CA VAL A 16 0.77 7.38 20.53
C VAL A 16 1.61 6.12 20.49
N VAL A 17 1.18 5.11 21.21
CA VAL A 17 1.77 3.77 21.12
C VAL A 17 1.29 3.17 19.80
N ALA A 18 2.20 2.78 18.93
CA ALA A 18 1.84 1.99 17.77
C ALA A 18 1.10 0.74 18.26
N GLN A 19 -0.12 0.52 17.74
CA GLN A 19 -0.97 -0.58 18.22
C GLN A 19 -0.36 -1.95 17.94
N SER A 20 0.46 -2.07 16.88
CA SER A 20 1.15 -3.29 16.51
C SER A 20 2.32 -2.99 15.58
N TYR A 21 3.48 -3.64 15.80
CA TYR A 21 4.63 -3.55 14.89
C TYR A 21 5.53 -4.79 14.96
N VAL A 22 6.34 -4.97 13.90
CA VAL A 22 7.43 -5.94 13.83
C VAL A 22 8.62 -5.28 13.14
N VAL A 23 9.79 -5.36 13.75
CA VAL A 23 11.08 -5.08 13.12
C VAL A 23 11.69 -6.43 12.71
N TYR A 24 11.85 -6.64 11.41
CA TYR A 24 12.26 -7.93 10.86
C TYR A 24 13.54 -7.82 10.04
N ASP A 25 14.51 -8.64 10.37
CA ASP A 25 15.75 -8.80 9.61
C ASP A 25 15.56 -9.86 8.52
N PHE A 26 15.41 -9.41 7.27
CA PHE A 26 15.23 -10.29 6.12
C PHE A 26 16.51 -11.06 5.76
N THR A 27 17.69 -10.55 6.12
CA THR A 27 18.97 -11.22 5.85
C THR A 27 19.14 -12.47 6.70
N HIS A 28 18.86 -12.34 8.00
CA HIS A 28 18.98 -13.47 8.94
C HIS A 28 17.64 -14.15 9.25
N ASN A 29 16.57 -13.70 8.58
CA ASN A 29 15.22 -14.28 8.69
C ASN A 29 14.72 -14.37 10.15
N ARG A 30 14.85 -13.27 10.90
CA ARG A 30 14.48 -13.20 12.32
C ARG A 30 13.78 -11.91 12.70
N VAL A 31 12.93 -11.99 13.71
CA VAL A 31 12.35 -10.81 14.37
C VAL A 31 13.41 -10.20 15.28
N LEU A 32 13.64 -8.91 15.16
CA LEU A 32 14.51 -8.13 16.04
C LEU A 32 13.73 -7.54 17.20
N GLU A 33 12.54 -7.02 16.91
CA GLU A 33 11.66 -6.40 17.89
C GLU A 33 10.21 -6.53 17.42
N SER A 34 9.26 -6.63 18.35
CA SER A 34 7.83 -6.64 18.02
C SER A 34 6.97 -6.21 19.20
N HIS A 35 5.81 -5.67 18.89
CA HIS A 35 4.73 -5.42 19.84
C HIS A 35 3.41 -5.86 19.22
N ALA A 36 2.66 -6.69 19.95
CA ALA A 36 1.38 -7.25 19.49
C ALA A 36 1.40 -7.73 18.01
N PRO A 37 2.40 -8.54 17.57
CA PRO A 37 2.68 -8.82 16.16
C PRO A 37 1.54 -9.54 15.43
N ASP A 38 0.69 -10.25 16.15
CA ASP A 38 -0.45 -11.01 15.61
C ASP A 38 -1.80 -10.28 15.77
N SER A 39 -1.79 -9.05 16.33
CA SER A 39 -3.00 -8.23 16.44
C SER A 39 -3.52 -7.84 15.06
N VAL A 40 -4.80 -8.14 14.82
CA VAL A 40 -5.46 -7.88 13.53
C VAL A 40 -5.98 -6.45 13.50
N GLN A 41 -5.61 -5.71 12.46
CA GLN A 41 -5.96 -4.30 12.30
C GLN A 41 -6.22 -3.95 10.82
N PRO A 42 -6.96 -2.88 10.52
CA PRO A 42 -7.03 -2.30 9.19
C PRO A 42 -5.64 -1.90 8.70
N ILE A 43 -5.29 -2.29 7.47
CA ILE A 43 -3.94 -2.09 6.91
C ILE A 43 -3.86 -1.00 5.86
N ALA A 44 -4.97 -0.36 5.56
CA ALA A 44 -5.04 0.73 4.59
C ALA A 44 -4.25 0.43 3.31
N SER A 45 -3.44 1.38 2.83
CA SER A 45 -2.72 1.29 1.56
C SER A 45 -1.63 0.21 1.48
N VAL A 46 -1.27 -0.47 2.57
CA VAL A 46 -0.40 -1.65 2.51
C VAL A 46 -1.04 -2.74 1.63
N THR A 47 -2.37 -2.77 1.52
CA THR A 47 -3.15 -3.57 0.56
C THR A 47 -2.58 -3.53 -0.86
N LYS A 48 -2.07 -2.39 -1.32
CA LYS A 48 -1.55 -2.19 -2.67
C LYS A 48 -0.33 -3.06 -3.01
N LEU A 49 0.41 -3.54 -2.00
CA LEU A 49 1.46 -4.53 -2.22
C LEU A 49 0.86 -5.87 -2.71
N MET A 50 -0.26 -6.32 -2.11
CA MET A 50 -0.94 -7.51 -2.59
C MET A 50 -1.54 -7.29 -3.98
N THR A 51 -2.14 -6.13 -4.23
CA THR A 51 -2.65 -5.75 -5.55
C THR A 51 -1.57 -5.81 -6.61
N ALA A 52 -0.38 -5.26 -6.34
CA ALA A 52 0.75 -5.33 -7.25
C ALA A 52 1.19 -6.77 -7.55
N ASN A 53 1.27 -7.62 -6.52
CA ASN A 53 1.64 -9.03 -6.67
C ASN A 53 0.64 -9.79 -7.54
N VAL A 54 -0.64 -9.69 -7.24
CA VAL A 54 -1.71 -10.38 -7.98
C VAL A 54 -1.80 -9.88 -9.41
N PHE A 55 -1.69 -8.56 -9.61
CA PHE A 55 -1.68 -7.97 -10.95
C PHE A 55 -0.52 -8.53 -11.78
N LEU A 56 0.71 -8.48 -11.30
CA LEU A 56 1.89 -8.92 -12.02
C LEU A 56 1.88 -10.43 -12.35
N GLU A 57 1.25 -11.24 -11.51
CA GLU A 57 1.14 -12.69 -11.72
C GLU A 57 0.07 -13.08 -12.74
N ASN A 58 -0.97 -12.27 -12.87
CA ASN A 58 -2.10 -12.60 -13.72
C ASN A 58 -2.13 -11.80 -15.03
N ASN A 59 -1.46 -10.65 -15.10
CA ASN A 59 -1.36 -9.89 -16.34
C ASN A 59 -0.34 -10.51 -17.28
N ARG A 60 -0.83 -11.13 -18.35
CA ARG A 60 0.00 -11.73 -19.42
C ARG A 60 0.19 -10.81 -20.62
N ASN A 61 -0.41 -9.63 -20.61
CA ASN A 61 -0.33 -8.69 -21.73
C ASN A 61 0.75 -7.64 -21.47
N ALA A 62 1.87 -7.73 -22.16
CA ALA A 62 2.96 -6.74 -22.08
C ALA A 62 2.51 -5.32 -22.51
N ASN A 63 1.53 -5.22 -23.41
CA ASN A 63 0.95 -3.97 -23.88
C ASN A 63 -0.33 -3.57 -23.12
N CYS A 64 -0.47 -4.04 -21.89
CA CYS A 64 -1.63 -3.73 -21.06
C CYS A 64 -1.79 -2.21 -20.91
N THR A 65 -3.03 -1.74 -21.20
CA THR A 65 -3.47 -0.38 -20.89
C THR A 65 -4.81 -0.43 -20.16
N ALA A 66 -5.06 0.53 -19.29
CA ALA A 66 -6.37 0.74 -18.69
C ALA A 66 -6.64 2.24 -18.54
N SER A 67 -7.92 2.61 -18.60
CA SER A 67 -8.34 3.97 -18.32
C SER A 67 -8.93 4.05 -16.91
N ILE A 68 -8.67 5.11 -16.20
CA ILE A 68 -9.40 5.45 -14.98
C ILE A 68 -10.80 5.90 -15.39
N THR A 69 -11.82 5.33 -14.77
CA THR A 69 -13.24 5.62 -15.04
C THR A 69 -13.96 5.99 -13.75
N ASP A 70 -15.24 6.32 -13.83
CA ASP A 70 -16.05 6.59 -12.63
C ASP A 70 -16.25 5.35 -11.75
N ASP A 71 -16.11 4.14 -12.31
CA ASP A 71 -16.10 2.90 -11.53
C ASP A 71 -14.93 2.80 -10.54
N ASP A 72 -13.89 3.62 -10.72
CA ASP A 72 -12.71 3.67 -9.86
C ASP A 72 -12.82 4.75 -8.78
N TYR A 73 -13.95 5.47 -8.71
CA TYR A 73 -14.17 6.55 -7.78
C TYR A 73 -14.09 6.07 -6.32
N ASP A 74 -13.45 6.87 -5.49
CA ASP A 74 -13.38 6.64 -4.06
C ASP A 74 -14.58 7.26 -3.34
N TYR A 75 -15.60 6.44 -3.11
CA TYR A 75 -16.81 6.82 -2.35
C TYR A 75 -16.63 6.71 -0.83
N ILE A 76 -15.49 6.20 -0.35
CA ILE A 76 -15.26 5.95 1.09
C ILE A 76 -14.58 7.15 1.74
N LYS A 77 -13.49 7.65 1.15
CA LYS A 77 -12.67 8.74 1.70
C LYS A 77 -12.61 9.97 0.80
N GLY A 78 -13.22 9.90 -0.39
CA GLY A 78 -13.27 11.01 -1.34
C GLY A 78 -11.89 11.44 -1.84
N THR A 79 -10.92 10.51 -1.94
CA THR A 79 -9.59 10.83 -2.48
C THR A 79 -9.67 11.14 -3.97
N HIS A 80 -8.68 11.87 -4.47
CA HIS A 80 -8.59 12.26 -5.86
C HIS A 80 -7.31 11.72 -6.49
N THR A 81 -7.38 11.43 -7.80
CA THR A 81 -6.20 11.13 -8.60
C THR A 81 -5.74 12.36 -9.39
N LYS A 82 -4.43 12.46 -9.64
CA LYS A 82 -3.86 13.44 -10.58
C LYS A 82 -3.86 12.95 -12.02
N LEU A 83 -4.18 11.67 -12.23
CA LEU A 83 -4.15 11.05 -13.56
C LEU A 83 -5.42 11.41 -14.33
N PRO A 84 -5.34 11.55 -15.66
CA PRO A 84 -6.51 11.85 -16.50
C PRO A 84 -7.48 10.66 -16.50
N LYS A 85 -8.79 10.97 -16.42
CA LYS A 85 -9.83 9.98 -16.60
C LYS A 85 -10.09 9.71 -18.07
N TYR A 86 -10.66 8.55 -18.37
CA TYR A 86 -11.09 8.10 -19.71
C TYR A 86 -9.99 8.12 -20.78
N THR A 87 -8.73 8.11 -20.35
CA THR A 87 -7.56 8.11 -21.23
C THR A 87 -6.79 6.81 -21.01
N PRO A 88 -6.38 6.10 -22.06
CA PRO A 88 -5.55 4.91 -21.94
C PRO A 88 -4.20 5.26 -21.31
N ILE A 89 -3.87 4.56 -20.21
CA ILE A 89 -2.61 4.67 -19.48
C ILE A 89 -2.00 3.27 -19.46
N SER A 90 -0.70 3.12 -19.70
CA SER A 90 -0.10 1.80 -19.60
C SER A 90 -0.20 1.24 -18.18
N CYS A 91 -0.39 -0.06 -18.05
CA CYS A 91 -0.49 -0.69 -16.74
C CYS A 91 0.79 -0.52 -15.92
N ASN A 92 1.96 -0.38 -16.58
CA ASN A 92 3.21 -0.06 -15.89
C ASN A 92 3.19 1.34 -15.27
N GLU A 93 2.59 2.33 -15.95
CA GLU A 93 2.43 3.68 -15.39
C GLU A 93 1.41 3.72 -14.25
N LEU A 94 0.31 2.95 -14.38
CA LEU A 94 -0.65 2.79 -13.28
C LEU A 94 -0.01 2.08 -12.07
N LEU A 95 0.80 1.05 -12.30
CA LEU A 95 1.52 0.36 -11.23
C LEU A 95 2.51 1.30 -10.52
N LYS A 96 3.20 2.16 -11.29
CA LYS A 96 4.08 3.19 -10.76
C LYS A 96 3.31 4.22 -9.93
N ALA A 97 2.18 4.74 -10.42
CA ALA A 97 1.32 5.65 -9.67
C ALA A 97 0.81 5.04 -8.36
N MET A 98 0.39 3.77 -8.42
CA MET A 98 -0.10 3.04 -7.26
C MET A 98 1.00 2.82 -6.20
N LEU A 99 2.20 2.39 -6.58
CA LEU A 99 3.26 2.04 -5.62
C LEU A 99 4.04 3.25 -5.11
N VAL A 100 4.25 4.28 -5.94
CA VAL A 100 4.97 5.49 -5.55
C VAL A 100 4.06 6.46 -4.79
N HIS A 101 2.89 6.77 -5.35
CA HIS A 101 1.99 7.80 -4.82
C HIS A 101 0.80 7.25 -4.05
N SER A 102 0.69 5.94 -3.95
CA SER A 102 -0.46 5.28 -3.31
C SER A 102 -1.81 5.62 -3.97
N ASP A 103 -1.82 5.81 -5.30
CA ASP A 103 -3.01 6.20 -6.05
C ASP A 103 -4.08 5.11 -5.99
N ASN A 104 -5.25 5.43 -5.43
CA ASN A 104 -6.35 4.49 -5.24
C ASN A 104 -7.05 4.15 -6.56
N TYR A 105 -7.19 5.14 -7.45
CA TYR A 105 -7.81 4.95 -8.77
C TYR A 105 -6.96 4.05 -9.65
N ALA A 106 -5.64 4.20 -9.60
CA ALA A 106 -4.71 3.31 -10.29
C ALA A 106 -4.82 1.87 -9.78
N ALA A 107 -4.98 1.67 -8.46
CA ALA A 107 -5.19 0.33 -7.88
C ALA A 107 -6.49 -0.32 -8.37
N HIS A 108 -7.58 0.46 -8.45
CA HIS A 108 -8.86 -0.03 -8.98
C HIS A 108 -8.79 -0.33 -10.48
N ALA A 109 -8.18 0.56 -11.28
CA ALA A 109 -8.00 0.36 -12.71
C ALA A 109 -7.17 -0.90 -13.00
N LEU A 110 -6.07 -1.13 -12.29
CA LEU A 110 -5.25 -2.34 -12.40
C LEU A 110 -6.02 -3.61 -12.06
N SER A 111 -6.85 -3.59 -11.02
CA SER A 111 -7.64 -4.77 -10.63
C SER A 111 -8.63 -5.21 -11.71
N ARG A 112 -9.10 -4.28 -12.56
CA ARG A 112 -9.99 -4.57 -13.70
C ARG A 112 -9.24 -4.99 -14.97
N SER A 113 -7.96 -4.61 -15.09
CA SER A 113 -7.17 -4.84 -16.31
C SER A 113 -6.45 -6.19 -16.32
N ALA A 114 -6.51 -6.95 -15.25
CA ALA A 114 -5.87 -8.27 -15.13
C ALA A 114 -6.63 -9.42 -15.83
N GLY A 115 -7.59 -9.11 -16.70
CA GLY A 115 -8.37 -10.13 -17.43
C GLY A 115 -9.42 -10.84 -16.57
N MET A 116 -9.81 -10.26 -15.44
CA MET A 116 -10.81 -10.80 -14.52
C MET A 116 -11.70 -9.69 -13.95
N SER A 117 -12.84 -10.05 -13.40
CA SER A 117 -13.69 -9.10 -12.69
C SER A 117 -13.03 -8.63 -11.39
N ARG A 118 -13.46 -7.47 -10.87
CA ARG A 118 -12.98 -6.92 -9.59
C ARG A 118 -13.19 -7.91 -8.43
N LEU A 119 -14.31 -8.63 -8.42
CA LEU A 119 -14.58 -9.66 -7.41
C LEU A 119 -13.58 -10.82 -7.52
N GLN A 120 -13.35 -11.32 -8.73
CA GLN A 120 -12.35 -12.38 -8.97
C GLN A 120 -10.94 -11.92 -8.57
N PHE A 121 -10.60 -10.65 -8.82
CA PHE A 121 -9.31 -10.10 -8.41
C PHE A 121 -9.14 -10.12 -6.87
N ILE A 122 -10.17 -9.69 -6.12
CA ILE A 122 -10.19 -9.74 -4.66
C ILE A 122 -10.11 -11.20 -4.15
N GLN A 123 -10.79 -12.13 -4.81
CA GLN A 123 -10.67 -13.56 -4.51
C GLN A 123 -9.23 -14.04 -4.68
N LYS A 124 -8.54 -13.63 -5.77
CA LYS A 124 -7.12 -13.93 -6.01
C LYS A 124 -6.20 -13.33 -4.93
N MET A 125 -6.49 -12.10 -4.46
CA MET A 125 -5.74 -11.51 -3.34
C MET A 125 -5.86 -12.37 -2.07
N ASN A 126 -7.06 -12.85 -1.76
CA ASN A 126 -7.28 -13.70 -0.59
C ASN A 126 -6.73 -15.14 -0.79
N GLU A 127 -6.74 -15.68 -2.00
CA GLU A 127 -6.06 -16.94 -2.33
C GLU A 127 -4.55 -16.80 -2.09
N LYS A 128 -3.94 -15.73 -2.61
CA LYS A 128 -2.52 -15.45 -2.41
C LYS A 128 -2.16 -15.26 -0.94
N ALA A 129 -3.01 -14.59 -0.17
CA ALA A 129 -2.80 -14.48 1.29
C ALA A 129 -2.74 -15.85 1.96
N ARG A 130 -3.65 -16.79 1.60
CA ARG A 130 -3.63 -18.16 2.12
C ARG A 130 -2.38 -18.94 1.68
N GLU A 131 -1.96 -18.80 0.41
CA GLU A 131 -0.73 -19.43 -0.13
C GLU A 131 0.52 -18.96 0.64
N LEU A 132 0.56 -17.68 1.01
CA LEU A 132 1.66 -17.10 1.80
C LEU A 132 1.56 -17.42 3.31
N GLY A 133 0.52 -18.14 3.75
CA GLY A 133 0.30 -18.45 5.16
C GLY A 133 -0.10 -17.23 5.99
N MET A 134 -0.72 -16.23 5.38
CA MET A 134 -1.23 -15.00 6.04
C MET A 134 -2.60 -15.28 6.65
N ARG A 135 -2.63 -15.97 7.77
CA ARG A 135 -3.86 -16.51 8.38
C ARG A 135 -4.75 -15.45 9.02
N SER A 136 -4.17 -14.30 9.37
CA SER A 136 -4.85 -13.16 9.99
C SER A 136 -5.19 -12.06 8.97
N THR A 137 -5.17 -12.39 7.66
CA THR A 137 -5.30 -11.40 6.59
C THR A 137 -6.55 -11.63 5.75
N ARG A 138 -7.25 -10.54 5.45
CA ARG A 138 -8.38 -10.51 4.52
C ARG A 138 -8.35 -9.24 3.70
N PHE A 139 -8.62 -9.36 2.40
CA PHE A 139 -8.78 -8.26 1.47
C PHE A 139 -10.24 -8.16 1.03
N SER A 140 -10.77 -6.94 0.97
CA SER A 140 -12.13 -6.60 0.53
C SER A 140 -12.13 -5.65 -0.68
N ASP A 141 -11.03 -4.94 -0.92
CA ASP A 141 -10.80 -4.12 -2.11
C ASP A 141 -9.32 -4.12 -2.51
N SER A 142 -9.00 -3.54 -3.67
CA SER A 142 -7.64 -3.48 -4.22
C SER A 142 -6.83 -2.27 -3.79
N SER A 143 -7.43 -1.30 -3.10
CA SER A 143 -6.79 -0.03 -2.75
C SER A 143 -6.45 0.10 -1.26
N GLY A 144 -7.19 -0.59 -0.39
CA GLY A 144 -7.11 -0.44 1.06
C GLY A 144 -7.95 0.72 1.60
N LEU A 145 -8.95 1.16 0.85
CA LEU A 145 -9.88 2.20 1.31
C LEU A 145 -10.85 1.68 2.36
N SER A 146 -11.31 0.46 2.21
CA SER A 146 -12.17 -0.22 3.17
C SER A 146 -11.38 -0.67 4.40
N ASP A 147 -11.88 -0.37 5.59
CA ASP A 147 -11.33 -0.85 6.86
C ASP A 147 -11.49 -2.39 7.04
N SER A 148 -12.21 -3.05 6.12
CA SER A 148 -12.28 -4.52 6.03
C SER A 148 -11.06 -5.16 5.38
N ASN A 149 -10.10 -4.38 4.86
CA ASN A 149 -8.76 -4.85 4.53
C ASN A 149 -7.97 -4.94 5.84
N ILE A 150 -7.86 -6.13 6.38
CA ILE A 150 -7.25 -6.39 7.70
C ILE A 150 -6.08 -7.35 7.59
N SER A 151 -5.09 -7.18 8.46
CA SER A 151 -3.95 -8.08 8.60
C SER A 151 -3.30 -7.92 9.98
N SER A 152 -2.31 -8.76 10.27
CA SER A 152 -1.39 -8.59 11.39
C SER A 152 -0.01 -8.15 10.91
N ALA A 153 0.78 -7.53 11.77
CA ALA A 153 2.15 -7.12 11.44
C ALA A 153 3.01 -8.32 11.01
N MET A 154 2.84 -9.48 11.63
CA MET A 154 3.56 -10.70 11.24
C MET A 154 3.15 -11.22 9.85
N ASP A 155 1.88 -11.13 9.47
CA ASP A 155 1.43 -11.49 8.12
C ASP A 155 1.97 -10.49 7.08
N LEU A 156 2.05 -9.20 7.43
CA LEU A 156 2.65 -8.20 6.54
C LEU A 156 4.15 -8.42 6.30
N VAL A 157 4.89 -9.02 7.24
CA VAL A 157 6.29 -9.46 7.00
C VAL A 157 6.33 -10.50 5.88
N LYS A 158 5.40 -11.46 5.85
CA LYS A 158 5.32 -12.48 4.79
C LYS A 158 5.03 -11.83 3.43
N LEU A 159 4.08 -10.89 3.39
CA LEU A 159 3.75 -10.14 2.18
C LEU A 159 4.94 -9.30 1.70
N ALA A 160 5.62 -8.59 2.59
CA ALA A 160 6.80 -7.79 2.27
C ALA A 160 7.92 -8.67 1.69
N LYS A 161 8.25 -9.79 2.34
CA LYS A 161 9.25 -10.75 1.85
C LYS A 161 8.93 -11.25 0.44
N TYR A 162 7.68 -11.61 0.19
CA TYR A 162 7.22 -12.06 -1.13
C TYR A 162 7.32 -10.95 -2.17
N SER A 163 6.91 -9.74 -1.83
CA SER A 163 6.91 -8.57 -2.72
C SER A 163 8.33 -8.13 -3.11
N LEU A 164 9.27 -8.16 -2.17
CA LEU A 164 10.66 -7.75 -2.39
C LEU A 164 11.42 -8.68 -3.34
N ASN A 165 10.96 -9.92 -3.54
CA ASN A 165 11.50 -10.83 -4.56
C ASN A 165 11.12 -10.44 -6.00
N LYS A 166 10.20 -9.50 -6.18
CA LYS A 166 9.83 -8.95 -7.48
C LYS A 166 10.55 -7.63 -7.72
N ALA A 167 11.57 -7.65 -8.59
CA ALA A 167 12.38 -6.46 -8.89
C ALA A 167 11.53 -5.23 -9.24
N GLN A 168 10.44 -5.40 -9.99
CA GLN A 168 9.57 -4.30 -10.38
C GLN A 168 8.89 -3.65 -9.15
N ILE A 169 8.36 -4.43 -8.20
CA ILE A 169 7.76 -3.90 -6.98
C ILE A 169 8.83 -3.20 -6.14
N LYS A 170 9.96 -3.87 -5.91
CA LYS A 170 11.08 -3.31 -5.14
C LYS A 170 11.55 -1.97 -5.71
N ASN A 171 11.82 -1.91 -7.01
CA ASN A 171 12.32 -0.71 -7.67
C ASN A 171 11.31 0.45 -7.60
N LEU A 172 10.02 0.19 -7.89
CA LEU A 172 8.99 1.23 -7.86
C LEU A 172 8.74 1.75 -6.44
N SER A 173 8.70 0.85 -5.44
CA SER A 173 8.45 1.25 -4.04
C SER A 173 9.58 2.10 -3.47
N ASN A 174 10.81 1.96 -3.98
CA ASN A 174 11.99 2.72 -3.54
C ASN A 174 12.22 4.03 -4.32
N MET A 175 11.39 4.38 -5.30
CA MET A 175 11.50 5.66 -5.99
C MET A 175 11.07 6.81 -5.06
N PRO A 176 11.89 7.83 -4.80
CA PRO A 176 11.48 8.99 -3.97
C PRO A 176 10.41 9.83 -4.66
N SER A 177 10.41 9.83 -5.97
CA SER A 177 9.40 10.48 -6.82
C SER A 177 9.40 9.86 -8.21
N ALA A 178 8.37 10.13 -9.01
CA ALA A 178 8.28 9.64 -10.37
C ALA A 178 7.48 10.60 -11.26
N PHE A 179 7.72 10.53 -12.58
CA PHE A 179 6.84 11.04 -13.59
C PHE A 179 5.98 9.90 -14.16
N ILE A 180 4.68 10.09 -14.16
CA ILE A 180 3.68 9.15 -14.70
C ILE A 180 3.27 9.65 -16.08
N GLN A 181 3.49 8.84 -17.13
CA GLN A 181 3.07 9.17 -18.49
C GLN A 181 1.60 8.77 -18.68
N ALA A 182 0.72 9.71 -18.88
CA ALA A 182 -0.71 9.48 -18.98
C ALA A 182 -1.36 10.42 -20.01
N GLY A 183 -1.85 9.87 -21.12
CA GLY A 183 -2.59 10.63 -22.14
C GLY A 183 -1.81 11.80 -22.74
N GLY A 184 -0.53 11.60 -23.06
CA GLY A 184 0.34 12.65 -23.60
C GLY A 184 0.81 13.69 -22.56
N ARG A 185 0.48 13.49 -21.28
CA ARG A 185 0.92 14.33 -20.16
C ARG A 185 1.89 13.59 -19.26
N SER A 186 2.81 14.34 -18.65
CA SER A 186 3.74 13.85 -17.63
C SER A 186 3.31 14.40 -16.27
N VAL A 187 2.84 13.53 -15.39
CA VAL A 187 2.31 13.88 -14.05
C VAL A 187 3.36 13.59 -13.00
N PHE A 188 3.86 14.61 -12.32
CA PHE A 188 4.82 14.42 -11.23
C PHE A 188 4.13 13.96 -9.93
N VAL A 189 4.67 12.92 -9.33
CA VAL A 189 4.21 12.37 -8.04
C VAL A 189 5.40 12.14 -7.10
N LYS A 190 5.16 12.29 -5.80
CA LYS A 190 6.14 11.98 -4.75
C LYS A 190 5.72 10.69 -4.03
N ASN A 191 6.72 9.94 -3.58
CA ASN A 191 6.47 8.77 -2.76
C ASN A 191 5.76 9.19 -1.45
N THR A 192 4.76 8.41 -1.02
CA THR A 192 4.09 8.65 0.26
C THR A 192 4.94 8.22 1.45
N ASN A 193 5.89 7.30 1.26
CA ASN A 193 6.85 6.91 2.28
C ASN A 193 7.91 8.01 2.46
N LYS A 194 7.87 8.68 3.62
CA LYS A 194 8.81 9.76 3.94
C LYS A 194 10.26 9.26 4.02
N LEU A 195 10.49 8.06 4.52
CA LEU A 195 11.84 7.49 4.66
C LEU A 195 12.53 7.34 3.31
N VAL A 196 11.79 6.92 2.27
CA VAL A 196 12.33 6.81 0.91
C VAL A 196 12.64 8.19 0.31
N ARG A 197 11.88 9.24 0.67
CA ARG A 197 12.10 10.60 0.16
C ARG A 197 13.28 11.31 0.79
N GLU A 198 13.61 10.97 2.02
CA GLU A 198 14.61 11.68 2.84
C GLU A 198 16.00 11.03 2.73
N GLU A 199 16.19 10.08 1.80
CA GLU A 199 17.46 9.34 1.57
C GLU A 199 18.04 8.66 2.83
N VAL A 200 17.22 8.52 3.88
CA VAL A 200 17.67 7.92 5.16
C VAL A 200 17.98 6.43 5.00
N PHE A 201 17.51 5.81 3.91
CA PHE A 201 17.69 4.38 3.66
C PHE A 201 19.00 4.01 2.97
N ASP A 202 19.66 4.93 2.25
CA ASP A 202 20.91 4.60 1.54
C ASP A 202 22.10 4.40 2.50
N ALA A 203 22.01 4.96 3.71
CA ALA A 203 23.04 4.78 4.75
C ALA A 203 22.94 3.44 5.50
N ALA A 204 21.85 2.69 5.35
CA ALA A 204 21.61 1.45 6.12
C ALA A 204 21.78 0.17 5.29
N ILE A 205 22.06 0.27 3.98
CA ILE A 205 22.13 -0.87 3.05
C ILE A 205 23.53 -1.02 2.39
N ASN A 206 24.47 -0.11 2.68
CA ASN A 206 25.88 -0.22 2.26
C ASN A 206 26.73 -0.83 3.37
#